data_2b53212d9e64d6b50c5edcbcd147f99d
#
_entry.id   2b53212d9e64d6b50c5edcbcd147f99d
#
_cell.length_a   1.000
_cell.length_b   1.000
_cell.length_c   1.000
_cell.angle_alpha   90.00
_cell.angle_beta   90.00
_cell.angle_gamma   90.00
#
_symmetry.space_group_name_H-M   'P 1'
#
loop_
_entity.id
_entity.type
_entity.pdbx_description
1 polymer ?
#
loop_
_entity_poly.entity_id
_entity_poly.type
_entity_poly.pdbx_seq_one_letter_code
_entity_poly.pdbx_strand_id
1 'polypeptide(L)'
;MGVGHWRSDAARAHFAAVYATALARLPAVDRIWDVDTAFGTVRVYRFAGGPGRPVVLLPGRNASTPMWADNLSGLLAHRPVYCIDLLGEPGMSVQRKPITGADDQARWLDDVLTGIGEESVHVLGVSFGGWSAMNYALRRPQKVASLVLIDPVLTFAPIPLRTMLAFLPMGLPGVPDRVRRRILRWISGGADVDESDPALMLIDAGTADFALQQPTPARFSPEKLRALRVPVLAIIAGRSVIHDASRAAATARSVLSAGQVEVWPRASHAVTGEFPDEIAARTSEFWAGVDR
;
A
#
# COMPACT_ATOMS: atom_id res chain seq x y z
N MET A 1 9.61 14.82 15.36
CA MET A 1 8.94 14.33 14.17
C MET A 1 8.09 15.45 13.60
N GLY A 2 8.05 15.59 12.27
CA GLY A 2 7.31 16.64 11.58
C GLY A 2 6.09 16.10 10.85
N VAL A 3 5.56 16.95 10.00
CA VAL A 3 4.47 16.63 9.07
C VAL A 3 5.06 16.44 7.69
N GLY A 4 4.61 15.41 6.98
CA GLY A 4 4.98 15.21 5.57
C GLY A 4 4.60 16.44 4.75
N HIS A 5 5.50 16.88 3.85
CA HIS A 5 5.30 18.13 3.11
C HIS A 5 5.98 18.12 1.74
N TRP A 6 5.46 18.92 0.83
CA TRP A 6 6.09 19.16 -0.46
C TRP A 6 7.39 19.95 -0.28
N ARG A 7 8.43 19.58 -1.02
CA ARG A 7 9.76 20.24 -0.91
C ARG A 7 9.72 21.69 -1.38
N SER A 8 8.78 22.03 -2.28
CA SER A 8 8.51 23.38 -2.78
C SER A 8 7.12 23.42 -3.46
N ASP A 9 6.64 24.63 -3.77
CA ASP A 9 5.42 24.80 -4.57
C ASP A 9 5.58 24.23 -5.99
N ALA A 10 6.77 24.35 -6.59
CA ALA A 10 7.07 23.74 -7.88
C ALA A 10 7.04 22.21 -7.82
N ALA A 11 7.56 21.59 -6.77
CA ALA A 11 7.50 20.16 -6.53
C ALA A 11 6.04 19.70 -6.38
N ARG A 12 5.24 20.46 -5.62
CA ARG A 12 3.81 20.19 -5.49
C ARG A 12 3.08 20.24 -6.83
N ALA A 13 3.36 21.26 -7.64
CA ALA A 13 2.74 21.42 -8.96
C ALA A 13 3.17 20.31 -9.93
N HIS A 14 4.45 19.92 -9.90
CA HIS A 14 4.95 18.78 -10.69
C HIS A 14 4.24 17.48 -10.32
N PHE A 15 4.21 17.12 -9.04
CA PHE A 15 3.51 15.92 -8.59
C PHE A 15 2.03 15.95 -8.97
N ALA A 16 1.34 17.09 -8.79
CA ALA A 16 -0.08 17.22 -9.13
C ALA A 16 -0.36 16.96 -10.62
N ALA A 17 0.54 17.41 -11.52
CA ALA A 17 0.42 17.15 -12.95
C ALA A 17 0.60 15.65 -13.28
N VAL A 18 1.61 15.01 -12.69
CA VAL A 18 1.85 13.56 -12.84
C VAL A 18 0.66 12.76 -12.27
N TYR A 19 0.18 13.15 -11.09
CA TYR A 19 -0.97 12.52 -10.45
C TYR A 19 -2.22 12.61 -11.33
N ALA A 20 -2.52 13.78 -11.89
CA ALA A 20 -3.67 13.97 -12.78
C ALA A 20 -3.59 13.08 -14.03
N THR A 21 -2.39 12.96 -14.62
CA THR A 21 -2.15 12.09 -15.78
C THR A 21 -2.38 10.61 -15.41
N ALA A 22 -1.87 10.17 -14.28
CA ALA A 22 -2.05 8.80 -13.82
C ALA A 22 -3.50 8.52 -13.40
N LEU A 23 -4.18 9.48 -12.77
CA LEU A 23 -5.59 9.37 -12.37
C LEU A 23 -6.52 9.21 -13.59
N ALA A 24 -6.19 9.83 -14.70
CA ALA A 24 -6.98 9.75 -15.94
C ALA A 24 -7.01 8.32 -16.55
N ARG A 25 -6.13 7.41 -16.12
CA ARG A 25 -6.15 5.99 -16.53
C ARG A 25 -7.14 5.14 -15.73
N LEU A 26 -7.61 5.64 -14.60
CA LEU A 26 -8.52 4.89 -13.74
C LEU A 26 -9.92 4.80 -14.40
N PRO A 27 -10.68 3.75 -14.09
CA PRO A 27 -12.11 3.72 -14.38
C PRO A 27 -12.82 4.95 -13.82
N ALA A 28 -14.05 5.21 -14.30
CA ALA A 28 -14.86 6.32 -13.81
C ALA A 28 -15.01 6.25 -12.28
N VAL A 29 -14.61 7.32 -11.60
CA VAL A 29 -14.77 7.44 -10.16
C VAL A 29 -16.23 7.74 -9.85
N ASP A 30 -16.85 6.94 -9.01
CA ASP A 30 -18.22 7.10 -8.56
C ASP A 30 -18.36 8.25 -7.55
N ARG A 31 -17.43 8.32 -6.59
CA ARG A 31 -17.41 9.35 -5.56
C ARG A 31 -15.99 9.68 -5.11
N ILE A 32 -15.72 10.97 -4.88
CA ILE A 32 -14.50 11.49 -4.27
C ILE A 32 -14.89 12.35 -3.09
N TRP A 33 -14.27 12.12 -1.93
CA TRP A 33 -14.45 12.98 -0.76
C TRP A 33 -13.23 12.94 0.15
N ASP A 34 -13.17 13.89 1.07
CA ASP A 34 -12.17 13.94 2.11
C ASP A 34 -12.78 13.51 3.45
N VAL A 35 -12.10 12.63 4.17
CA VAL A 35 -12.45 12.25 5.54
C VAL A 35 -11.55 13.00 6.51
N ASP A 36 -12.17 13.76 7.42
CA ASP A 36 -11.43 14.40 8.50
C ASP A 36 -11.02 13.38 9.55
N THR A 37 -9.75 13.42 9.92
CA THR A 37 -9.15 12.57 10.96
C THR A 37 -8.50 13.43 12.04
N ALA A 38 -8.15 12.82 13.16
CA ALA A 38 -7.39 13.50 14.22
C ALA A 38 -6.03 14.05 13.74
N PHE A 39 -5.51 13.60 12.59
CA PHE A 39 -4.15 13.92 12.08
C PHE A 39 -4.17 14.75 10.79
N GLY A 40 -5.31 14.94 10.17
CA GLY A 40 -5.49 15.68 8.92
C GLY A 40 -6.66 15.14 8.10
N THR A 41 -6.73 15.50 6.82
CA THR A 41 -7.78 15.04 5.89
C THR A 41 -7.22 13.95 4.98
N VAL A 42 -8.02 12.90 4.77
CA VAL A 42 -7.65 11.76 3.91
C VAL A 42 -8.56 11.72 2.70
N ARG A 43 -7.98 11.77 1.50
CA ARG A 43 -8.68 11.65 0.23
C ARG A 43 -9.09 10.19 0.00
N VAL A 44 -10.38 10.00 -0.27
CA VAL A 44 -11.00 8.71 -0.58
C VAL A 44 -11.64 8.76 -1.95
N TYR A 45 -11.43 7.71 -2.73
CA TYR A 45 -12.05 7.47 -4.03
C TYR A 45 -12.88 6.21 -3.95
N ARG A 46 -14.15 6.27 -4.36
CA ARG A 46 -15.01 5.11 -4.51
C ARG A 46 -15.19 4.80 -5.99
N PHE A 47 -15.08 3.53 -6.31
CA PHE A 47 -15.39 2.98 -7.61
C PHE A 47 -16.56 2.00 -7.45
N ALA A 48 -17.62 2.17 -8.23
CA ALA A 48 -18.75 1.26 -8.25
C ALA A 48 -18.31 -0.09 -8.86
N GLY A 49 -18.76 -1.18 -8.29
CA GLY A 49 -18.42 -2.54 -8.73
C GLY A 49 -19.54 -3.52 -8.45
N GLY A 50 -19.25 -4.81 -8.59
CA GLY A 50 -20.18 -5.90 -8.29
C GLY A 50 -20.72 -5.88 -6.85
N PRO A 51 -21.64 -6.79 -6.50
CA PRO A 51 -22.42 -6.73 -5.25
C PRO A 51 -21.69 -7.28 -4.00
N GLY A 52 -20.43 -7.71 -4.14
CA GLY A 52 -19.65 -8.25 -3.01
C GLY A 52 -19.35 -7.20 -1.94
N ARG A 53 -18.91 -7.66 -0.76
CA ARG A 53 -18.42 -6.79 0.31
C ARG A 53 -17.29 -5.89 -0.21
N PRO A 54 -17.31 -4.59 0.11
CA PRO A 54 -16.30 -3.65 -0.40
C PRO A 54 -14.87 -4.00 0.00
N VAL A 55 -13.90 -3.57 -0.82
CA VAL A 55 -12.47 -3.64 -0.49
C VAL A 55 -11.87 -2.24 -0.43
N VAL A 56 -11.02 -2.01 0.57
CA VAL A 56 -10.20 -0.81 0.72
C VAL A 56 -8.78 -1.12 0.30
N LEU A 57 -8.23 -0.35 -0.63
CA LEU A 57 -6.87 -0.50 -1.15
C LEU A 57 -5.92 0.51 -0.50
N LEU A 58 -4.81 -0.01 0.06
CA LEU A 58 -3.75 0.77 0.69
C LEU A 58 -2.48 0.68 -0.16
N PRO A 59 -2.04 1.78 -0.78
CA PRO A 59 -0.87 1.81 -1.65
C PRO A 59 0.45 1.60 -0.88
N GLY A 60 1.52 1.36 -1.63
CA GLY A 60 2.89 1.35 -1.11
C GLY A 60 3.40 2.75 -0.74
N ARG A 61 4.62 2.81 -0.19
CA ARG A 61 5.29 4.06 0.13
C ARG A 61 5.58 4.87 -1.13
N ASN A 62 5.45 6.18 -1.06
CA ASN A 62 5.58 7.14 -2.17
C ASN A 62 4.58 6.90 -3.32
N ALA A 63 3.60 6.04 -3.14
CA ALA A 63 2.52 5.77 -4.07
C ALA A 63 1.19 6.33 -3.55
N SER A 64 0.21 6.42 -4.44
CA SER A 64 -1.15 6.90 -4.14
C SER A 64 -2.17 6.17 -5.02
N THR A 65 -3.43 6.53 -4.91
CA THR A 65 -4.56 5.88 -5.61
C THR A 65 -4.29 5.48 -7.06
N PRO A 66 -3.66 6.32 -7.93
CA PRO A 66 -3.49 5.95 -9.33
C PRO A 66 -2.61 4.72 -9.60
N MET A 67 -1.81 4.26 -8.62
CA MET A 67 -1.02 3.04 -8.79
C MET A 67 -1.87 1.78 -9.05
N TRP A 68 -3.15 1.83 -8.73
CA TRP A 68 -4.08 0.71 -8.86
C TRP A 68 -4.74 0.59 -10.24
N ALA A 69 -4.32 1.41 -11.24
CA ALA A 69 -4.96 1.48 -12.55
C ALA A 69 -5.17 0.09 -13.18
N ASP A 70 -4.16 -0.74 -13.20
CA ASP A 70 -4.20 -2.06 -13.83
C ASP A 70 -4.96 -3.10 -13.00
N ASN A 71 -5.13 -2.88 -11.70
CA ASN A 71 -5.82 -3.81 -10.80
C ASN A 71 -7.33 -3.55 -10.71
N LEU A 72 -7.77 -2.29 -10.89
CA LEU A 72 -9.15 -1.89 -10.60
C LEU A 72 -10.17 -2.66 -11.44
N SER A 73 -9.94 -2.86 -12.74
CA SER A 73 -10.91 -3.52 -13.62
C SER A 73 -11.27 -4.92 -13.13
N GLY A 74 -10.27 -5.71 -12.76
CA GLY A 74 -10.48 -7.07 -12.24
C GLY A 74 -11.16 -7.10 -10.87
N LEU A 75 -10.81 -6.16 -9.98
CA LEU A 75 -11.42 -6.06 -8.66
C LEU A 75 -12.88 -5.60 -8.72
N LEU A 76 -13.18 -4.63 -9.58
CA LEU A 76 -14.53 -4.06 -9.74
C LEU A 76 -15.55 -5.05 -10.33
N ALA A 77 -15.10 -6.07 -11.04
CA ALA A 77 -15.98 -7.12 -11.54
C ALA A 77 -16.80 -7.79 -10.42
N HIS A 78 -16.29 -7.78 -9.19
CA HIS A 78 -16.86 -8.54 -8.08
C HIS A 78 -17.38 -7.68 -6.94
N ARG A 79 -16.82 -6.49 -6.71
CA ARG A 79 -17.12 -5.67 -5.53
C ARG A 79 -16.80 -4.19 -5.70
N PRO A 80 -17.42 -3.30 -4.91
CA PRO A 80 -17.00 -1.90 -4.84
C PRO A 80 -15.58 -1.77 -4.28
N VAL A 81 -14.82 -0.79 -4.79
CA VAL A 81 -13.45 -0.54 -4.37
C VAL A 81 -13.32 0.87 -3.82
N TYR A 82 -12.70 0.99 -2.66
CA TYR A 82 -12.27 2.25 -2.07
C TYR A 82 -10.75 2.35 -2.17
N CYS A 83 -10.24 3.40 -2.79
CA CYS A 83 -8.81 3.72 -2.78
C CYS A 83 -8.57 4.92 -1.86
N ILE A 84 -7.50 4.86 -1.07
CA ILE A 84 -7.12 5.94 -0.15
C ILE A 84 -5.71 6.41 -0.46
N ASP A 85 -5.52 7.72 -0.54
CA ASP A 85 -4.17 8.28 -0.48
C ASP A 85 -3.74 8.31 0.99
N LEU A 86 -2.65 7.59 1.32
CA LEU A 86 -2.22 7.43 2.70
C LEU A 86 -1.81 8.78 3.32
N LEU A 87 -2.23 9.01 4.55
CA LEU A 87 -1.89 10.23 5.26
C LEU A 87 -0.39 10.30 5.57
N GLY A 88 0.24 11.41 5.21
CA GLY A 88 1.69 11.62 5.37
C GLY A 88 2.56 11.02 4.27
N GLU A 89 1.95 10.47 3.22
CA GLU A 89 2.57 10.05 1.96
C GLU A 89 2.19 11.04 0.84
N PRO A 90 2.91 11.06 -0.31
CA PRO A 90 2.52 11.90 -1.44
C PRO A 90 1.18 11.46 -2.01
N GLY A 91 0.28 12.40 -2.21
CA GLY A 91 -1.09 12.17 -2.66
C GLY A 91 -1.96 13.41 -2.45
N MET A 92 -3.26 13.23 -2.48
CA MET A 92 -4.23 14.31 -2.26
C MET A 92 -4.66 14.43 -0.79
N SER A 93 -4.20 13.53 0.10
CA SER A 93 -4.37 13.63 1.55
C SER A 93 -3.49 14.72 2.15
N VAL A 94 -3.97 15.39 3.19
CA VAL A 94 -3.24 16.51 3.84
C VAL A 94 -3.02 16.21 5.30
N GLN A 95 -1.79 15.92 5.68
CA GLN A 95 -1.38 15.74 7.06
C GLN A 95 -1.26 17.10 7.77
N ARG A 96 -1.83 17.23 8.98
CA ARG A 96 -1.78 18.46 9.80
C ARG A 96 -1.09 18.26 11.15
N LYS A 97 -1.00 17.02 11.63
CA LYS A 97 -0.30 16.66 12.87
C LYS A 97 0.71 15.54 12.64
N PRO A 98 1.81 15.53 13.39
CA PRO A 98 2.78 14.44 13.31
C PRO A 98 2.13 13.08 13.62
N ILE A 99 2.47 12.08 12.82
CA ILE A 99 2.24 10.67 13.10
C ILE A 99 3.49 10.15 13.77
N THR A 100 3.40 9.72 15.02
CA THR A 100 4.56 9.41 15.86
C THR A 100 4.82 7.92 16.02
N GLY A 101 3.87 7.09 15.63
CA GLY A 101 4.01 5.64 15.77
C GLY A 101 2.87 4.83 15.16
N ALA A 102 2.93 3.55 15.42
CA ALA A 102 2.01 2.57 14.86
C ALA A 102 0.55 2.75 15.34
N ASP A 103 0.36 3.29 16.55
CA ASP A 103 -0.99 3.57 17.06
C ASP A 103 -1.63 4.75 16.32
N ASP A 104 -0.89 5.83 16.10
CA ASP A 104 -1.36 6.97 15.32
C ASP A 104 -1.73 6.56 13.88
N GLN A 105 -0.92 5.65 13.27
CA GLN A 105 -1.24 5.06 11.97
C GLN A 105 -2.57 4.30 11.98
N ALA A 106 -2.84 3.53 13.02
CA ALA A 106 -4.10 2.81 13.13
C ALA A 106 -5.29 3.75 13.41
N ARG A 107 -5.08 4.84 14.17
CA ARG A 107 -6.15 5.79 14.54
C ARG A 107 -6.68 6.56 13.34
N TRP A 108 -5.80 7.17 12.53
CA TRP A 108 -6.30 7.90 11.35
C TRP A 108 -6.97 6.95 10.33
N LEU A 109 -6.49 5.71 10.20
CA LEU A 109 -7.13 4.73 9.33
C LEU A 109 -8.49 4.29 9.88
N ASP A 110 -8.65 4.20 11.20
CA ASP A 110 -9.94 3.94 11.86
C ASP A 110 -10.96 5.06 11.59
N ASP A 111 -10.51 6.33 11.69
CA ASP A 111 -11.32 7.48 11.33
C ASP A 111 -11.80 7.39 9.87
N VAL A 112 -10.90 7.00 8.94
CA VAL A 112 -11.22 6.84 7.51
C VAL A 112 -12.23 5.72 7.29
N LEU A 113 -12.01 4.53 7.85
CA LEU A 113 -12.94 3.41 7.69
C LEU A 113 -14.31 3.69 8.34
N THR A 114 -14.33 4.51 9.39
CA THR A 114 -15.58 5.04 9.95
C THR A 114 -16.25 6.01 9.00
N GLY A 115 -15.49 6.91 8.38
CA GLY A 115 -16.00 7.90 7.43
C GLY A 115 -16.44 7.32 6.08
N ILE A 116 -15.95 6.12 5.71
CA ILE A 116 -16.44 5.35 4.56
C ILE A 116 -17.88 4.86 4.82
N GLY A 117 -18.22 4.53 6.07
CA GLY A 117 -19.59 4.19 6.47
C GLY A 117 -19.99 2.73 6.23
N GLU A 118 -19.06 1.87 5.82
CA GLU A 118 -19.31 0.43 5.66
C GLU A 118 -19.21 -0.29 7.01
N GLU A 119 -20.05 -1.28 7.24
CA GLU A 119 -20.03 -2.07 8.48
C GLU A 119 -18.72 -2.84 8.63
N SER A 120 -18.28 -3.49 7.56
CA SER A 120 -16.97 -4.14 7.49
C SER A 120 -16.48 -4.22 6.04
N VAL A 121 -15.16 -4.20 5.86
CA VAL A 121 -14.52 -4.20 4.55
C VAL A 121 -13.40 -5.24 4.48
N HIS A 122 -13.09 -5.72 3.29
CA HIS A 122 -11.81 -6.33 3.04
C HIS A 122 -10.76 -5.23 2.93
N VAL A 123 -9.54 -5.49 3.38
CA VAL A 123 -8.44 -4.54 3.22
C VAL A 123 -7.32 -5.22 2.44
N LEU A 124 -6.93 -4.62 1.31
CA LEU A 124 -5.80 -5.05 0.50
C LEU A 124 -4.71 -3.99 0.58
N GLY A 125 -3.52 -4.39 0.98
CA GLY A 125 -2.39 -3.48 1.05
C GLY A 125 -1.12 -4.07 0.44
N VAL A 126 -0.37 -3.23 -0.29
CA VAL A 126 0.93 -3.58 -0.86
C VAL A 126 2.05 -2.91 -0.08
N SER A 127 3.16 -3.61 0.17
CA SER A 127 4.36 -3.03 0.78
C SER A 127 4.06 -2.34 2.12
N PHE A 128 4.23 -1.01 2.20
CA PHE A 128 3.87 -0.19 3.36
C PHE A 128 2.35 -0.20 3.64
N GLY A 129 1.53 -0.21 2.60
CA GLY A 129 0.07 -0.40 2.75
C GLY A 129 -0.27 -1.76 3.36
N GLY A 130 0.47 -2.82 3.02
CA GLY A 130 0.34 -4.14 3.65
C GLY A 130 0.71 -4.13 5.13
N TRP A 131 1.80 -3.45 5.50
CA TRP A 131 2.14 -3.21 6.90
C TRP A 131 1.05 -2.41 7.62
N SER A 132 0.53 -1.37 6.99
CA SER A 132 -0.53 -0.51 7.54
C SER A 132 -1.83 -1.30 7.76
N ALA A 133 -2.21 -2.16 6.82
CA ALA A 133 -3.37 -3.06 6.93
C ALA A 133 -3.21 -4.02 8.11
N MET A 134 -2.06 -4.69 8.23
CA MET A 134 -1.75 -5.56 9.36
C MET A 134 -1.75 -4.79 10.69
N ASN A 135 -1.11 -3.63 10.72
CA ASN A 135 -1.06 -2.75 11.89
C ASN A 135 -2.46 -2.35 12.37
N TYR A 136 -3.33 -2.01 11.43
CA TYR A 136 -4.72 -1.66 11.72
C TYR A 136 -5.50 -2.86 12.29
N ALA A 137 -5.47 -3.99 11.61
CA ALA A 137 -6.22 -5.17 12.02
C ALA A 137 -5.78 -5.72 13.38
N LEU A 138 -4.50 -5.60 13.74
CA LEU A 138 -4.00 -5.98 15.07
C LEU A 138 -4.53 -5.09 16.20
N ARG A 139 -5.01 -3.88 15.91
CA ARG A 139 -5.51 -2.91 16.89
C ARG A 139 -7.00 -2.69 16.85
N ARG A 140 -7.58 -2.80 15.67
CA ARG A 140 -8.99 -2.46 15.36
C ARG A 140 -9.59 -3.52 14.40
N PRO A 141 -9.69 -4.80 14.79
CA PRO A 141 -10.14 -5.86 13.90
C PRO A 141 -11.62 -5.77 13.50
N GLN A 142 -12.43 -5.00 14.23
CA GLN A 142 -13.89 -5.06 14.17
C GLN A 142 -14.46 -4.72 12.77
N LYS A 143 -13.79 -3.84 12.04
CA LYS A 143 -14.20 -3.40 10.70
C LYS A 143 -13.52 -4.16 9.57
N VAL A 144 -12.68 -5.15 9.89
CA VAL A 144 -11.89 -5.89 8.91
C VAL A 144 -12.46 -7.28 8.70
N ALA A 145 -13.10 -7.51 7.55
CA ALA A 145 -13.58 -8.83 7.17
C ALA A 145 -12.41 -9.78 6.82
N SER A 146 -11.41 -9.29 6.12
CA SER A 146 -10.17 -10.02 5.83
C SER A 146 -9.04 -9.08 5.39
N LEU A 147 -7.82 -9.60 5.39
CA LEU A 147 -6.63 -8.92 4.87
C LEU A 147 -6.09 -9.63 3.64
N VAL A 148 -5.72 -8.86 2.63
CA VAL A 148 -4.82 -9.29 1.55
C VAL A 148 -3.55 -8.46 1.65
N LEU A 149 -2.43 -9.14 1.87
CA LEU A 149 -1.12 -8.52 2.07
C LEU A 149 -0.21 -8.89 0.91
N ILE A 150 0.08 -7.93 0.05
CA ILE A 150 0.92 -8.12 -1.13
C ILE A 150 2.32 -7.62 -0.81
N ASP A 151 3.27 -8.53 -0.71
CA ASP A 151 4.68 -8.30 -0.41
C ASP A 151 4.92 -7.27 0.72
N PRO A 152 4.30 -7.48 1.93
CA PRO A 152 4.22 -6.47 2.98
C PRO A 152 5.57 -6.25 3.64
N VAL A 153 6.06 -4.99 3.66
CA VAL A 153 7.35 -4.62 4.26
C VAL A 153 7.32 -4.81 5.78
N LEU A 154 8.44 -5.28 6.37
CA LEU A 154 8.62 -5.39 7.84
C LEU A 154 7.53 -6.17 8.60
N THR A 155 6.65 -6.85 7.90
CA THR A 155 5.55 -7.61 8.51
C THR A 155 6.02 -8.99 8.96
N PHE A 156 6.60 -9.75 8.05
CA PHE A 156 7.02 -11.14 8.32
C PHE A 156 8.54 -11.34 8.36
N ALA A 157 9.31 -10.43 7.75
CA ALA A 157 10.77 -10.48 7.75
C ALA A 157 11.39 -9.09 7.84
N PRO A 158 12.66 -8.96 8.29
CA PRO A 158 13.37 -7.69 8.26
C PRO A 158 13.77 -7.32 6.83
N ILE A 159 14.02 -6.02 6.62
CA ILE A 159 14.68 -5.56 5.39
C ILE A 159 16.16 -5.98 5.45
N PRO A 160 16.69 -6.61 4.39
CA PRO A 160 18.11 -6.97 4.33
C PRO A 160 19.01 -5.73 4.40
N LEU A 161 20.17 -5.87 5.04
CA LEU A 161 21.12 -4.73 5.18
C LEU A 161 21.52 -4.13 3.81
N ARG A 162 21.73 -4.98 2.79
CA ARG A 162 22.02 -4.53 1.41
C ARG A 162 20.94 -3.60 0.86
N THR A 163 19.69 -3.91 1.15
CA THR A 163 18.53 -3.12 0.72
C THR A 163 18.45 -1.81 1.51
N MET A 164 18.68 -1.86 2.82
CA MET A 164 18.75 -0.64 3.65
C MET A 164 19.85 0.30 3.15
N LEU A 165 21.04 -0.21 2.82
CA LEU A 165 22.13 0.56 2.27
C LEU A 165 21.80 1.16 0.89
N ALA A 166 21.10 0.39 0.03
CA ALA A 166 20.65 0.86 -1.27
C ALA A 166 19.61 1.99 -1.17
N PHE A 167 18.84 2.06 -0.08
CA PHE A 167 17.88 3.13 0.17
C PHE A 167 18.48 4.41 0.74
N LEU A 168 19.69 4.38 1.30
CA LEU A 168 20.30 5.57 1.91
C LEU A 168 20.30 6.79 0.98
N PRO A 169 20.65 6.68 -0.31
CA PRO A 169 20.62 7.84 -1.22
C PRO A 169 19.21 8.43 -1.38
N MET A 170 18.15 7.61 -1.31
CA MET A 170 16.76 8.06 -1.53
C MET A 170 16.30 9.12 -0.51
N GLY A 171 16.90 9.14 0.68
CA GLY A 171 16.61 10.12 1.73
C GLY A 171 17.41 11.41 1.62
N LEU A 172 18.43 11.49 0.74
CA LEU A 172 19.29 12.64 0.63
C LEU A 172 18.72 13.68 -0.35
N PRO A 173 18.81 15.00 -0.04
CA PRO A 173 18.48 16.03 -1.01
C PRO A 173 19.49 16.06 -2.16
N GLY A 174 19.01 16.34 -3.38
CA GLY A 174 19.88 16.52 -4.56
C GLY A 174 20.41 15.21 -5.18
N VAL A 175 19.87 14.06 -4.84
CA VAL A 175 20.21 12.81 -5.53
C VAL A 175 19.81 12.91 -7.00
N PRO A 176 20.74 12.65 -7.95
CA PRO A 176 20.43 12.70 -9.38
C PRO A 176 19.31 11.70 -9.74
N ASP A 177 18.40 12.12 -10.60
CA ASP A 177 17.25 11.30 -11.04
C ASP A 177 17.65 9.91 -11.53
N ARG A 178 18.77 9.85 -12.31
CA ARG A 178 19.32 8.58 -12.79
C ARG A 178 19.66 7.58 -11.69
N VAL A 179 20.13 8.07 -10.53
CA VAL A 179 20.45 7.22 -9.36
C VAL A 179 19.17 6.75 -8.70
N ARG A 180 18.21 7.65 -8.49
CA ARG A 180 16.91 7.34 -7.91
C ARG A 180 16.16 6.30 -8.77
N ARG A 181 16.05 6.53 -10.08
CA ARG A 181 15.40 5.59 -11.00
C ARG A 181 16.11 4.24 -11.04
N ARG A 182 17.45 4.19 -10.98
CA ARG A 182 18.20 2.93 -10.90
C ARG A 182 17.84 2.15 -9.64
N ILE A 183 17.70 2.83 -8.49
CA ILE A 183 17.28 2.19 -7.23
C ILE A 183 15.84 1.67 -7.35
N LEU A 184 14.91 2.48 -7.86
CA LEU A 184 13.50 2.09 -8.06
C LEU A 184 13.41 0.89 -8.99
N ARG A 185 14.13 0.88 -10.12
CA ARG A 185 14.20 -0.27 -11.04
C ARG A 185 14.75 -1.52 -10.36
N TRP A 186 15.77 -1.38 -9.52
CA TRP A 186 16.29 -2.52 -8.76
C TRP A 186 15.27 -3.06 -7.74
N ILE A 187 14.50 -2.19 -7.07
CA ILE A 187 13.40 -2.59 -6.16
C ILE A 187 12.33 -3.37 -6.93
N SER A 188 12.02 -2.94 -8.14
CA SER A 188 11.10 -3.63 -9.07
C SER A 188 11.70 -4.92 -9.66
N GLY A 189 12.79 -5.45 -9.09
CA GLY A 189 13.41 -6.72 -9.49
C GLY A 189 14.06 -6.71 -10.87
N GLY A 190 14.37 -5.53 -11.43
CA GLY A 190 14.88 -5.37 -12.78
C GLY A 190 13.87 -5.75 -13.86
N ALA A 191 12.56 -5.76 -13.52
CA ALA A 191 11.53 -5.90 -14.53
C ALA A 191 11.75 -4.85 -15.64
N ASP A 192 11.46 -5.22 -16.89
CA ASP A 192 11.37 -4.27 -18.01
C ASP A 192 10.16 -3.37 -17.74
N VAL A 193 10.40 -2.41 -16.89
CA VAL A 193 9.37 -1.47 -16.49
C VAL A 193 9.40 -0.35 -17.49
N ASP A 194 8.31 -0.14 -18.17
CA ASP A 194 8.14 1.01 -19.07
C ASP A 194 8.30 2.28 -18.25
N GLU A 195 9.41 3.02 -18.46
CA GLU A 195 9.68 4.29 -17.76
C GLU A 195 8.60 5.34 -18.04
N SER A 196 7.78 5.16 -19.06
CA SER A 196 6.62 6.01 -19.38
C SER A 196 5.34 5.59 -18.65
N ASP A 197 5.36 4.50 -17.87
CA ASP A 197 4.19 4.08 -17.09
C ASP A 197 3.83 5.16 -16.05
N PRO A 198 2.63 5.74 -16.12
CA PRO A 198 2.20 6.77 -15.19
C PRO A 198 2.21 6.38 -13.71
N ALA A 199 2.04 5.09 -13.38
CA ALA A 199 2.14 4.62 -11.99
C ALA A 199 3.58 4.71 -11.46
N LEU A 200 4.57 4.38 -12.30
CA LEU A 200 5.98 4.53 -11.95
C LEU A 200 6.43 5.98 -11.91
N MET A 201 5.98 6.78 -12.88
CA MET A 201 6.24 8.22 -12.88
C MET A 201 5.68 8.87 -11.60
N LEU A 202 4.51 8.40 -11.12
CA LEU A 202 3.91 8.87 -9.88
C LEU A 202 4.78 8.55 -8.65
N ILE A 203 5.31 7.33 -8.54
CA ILE A 203 6.19 6.91 -7.45
C ILE A 203 7.51 7.68 -7.51
N ASP A 204 8.07 7.89 -8.71
CA ASP A 204 9.29 8.67 -8.91
C ASP A 204 9.08 10.14 -8.49
N ALA A 205 7.99 10.76 -8.94
CA ALA A 205 7.62 12.13 -8.55
C ALA A 205 7.36 12.22 -7.04
N GLY A 206 6.60 11.29 -6.45
CA GLY A 206 6.37 11.26 -5.01
C GLY A 206 7.66 11.16 -4.20
N THR A 207 8.61 10.35 -4.67
CA THR A 207 9.93 10.21 -4.04
C THR A 207 10.78 11.48 -4.17
N ALA A 208 10.70 12.15 -5.32
CA ALA A 208 11.48 13.37 -5.60
C ALA A 208 10.93 14.59 -4.87
N ASP A 209 9.62 14.76 -4.91
CA ASP A 209 8.94 16.01 -4.61
C ASP A 209 8.46 16.12 -3.16
N PHE A 210 8.29 15.00 -2.47
CA PHE A 210 7.72 14.95 -1.13
C PHE A 210 8.75 14.58 -0.07
N ALA A 211 8.68 15.22 1.09
CA ALA A 211 9.52 14.94 2.25
C ALA A 211 8.70 14.15 3.29
N LEU A 212 8.94 12.85 3.36
CA LEU A 212 8.35 11.98 4.36
C LEU A 212 8.86 12.33 5.76
N GLN A 213 7.96 12.39 6.75
CA GLN A 213 8.30 12.69 8.16
C GLN A 213 7.78 11.62 9.12
N GLN A 214 7.25 10.53 8.58
CA GLN A 214 6.74 9.42 9.37
C GLN A 214 7.87 8.55 9.93
N PRO A 215 7.70 7.97 11.12
CA PRO A 215 8.67 7.01 11.65
C PRO A 215 8.75 5.76 10.75
N THR A 216 9.92 5.14 10.77
CA THR A 216 10.08 3.83 10.12
C THR A 216 9.13 2.83 10.79
N PRO A 217 8.37 2.05 10.01
CA PRO A 217 7.51 1.01 10.55
C PRO A 217 8.27 0.02 11.44
N ALA A 218 7.75 -0.26 12.61
CA ALA A 218 8.30 -1.28 13.48
C ALA A 218 7.82 -2.67 13.04
N ARG A 219 8.66 -3.68 13.23
CA ARG A 219 8.26 -5.08 13.02
C ARG A 219 7.24 -5.50 14.08
N PHE A 220 6.33 -6.38 13.69
CA PHE A 220 5.44 -7.02 14.65
C PHE A 220 6.15 -8.19 15.36
N SER A 221 5.87 -8.37 16.64
CA SER A 221 6.32 -9.56 17.34
C SER A 221 5.49 -10.78 16.91
N PRO A 222 6.08 -12.00 16.94
CA PRO A 222 5.34 -13.22 16.59
C PRO A 222 4.06 -13.41 17.42
N GLU A 223 4.09 -13.01 18.69
CA GLU A 223 2.96 -13.12 19.62
C GLU A 223 1.78 -12.26 19.15
N LYS A 224 2.06 -11.01 18.73
CA LYS A 224 1.03 -10.11 18.17
C LYS A 224 0.43 -10.70 16.90
N LEU A 225 1.26 -11.21 15.99
CA LEU A 225 0.77 -11.81 14.75
C LEU A 225 -0.09 -13.05 15.02
N ARG A 226 0.27 -13.91 15.98
CA ARG A 226 -0.55 -15.07 16.38
C ARG A 226 -1.87 -14.71 17.04
N ALA A 227 -1.98 -13.51 17.61
CA ALA A 227 -3.22 -13.03 18.21
C ALA A 227 -4.26 -12.61 17.17
N LEU A 228 -3.86 -12.38 15.90
CA LEU A 228 -4.78 -12.01 14.83
C LEU A 228 -5.74 -13.15 14.51
N ARG A 229 -7.03 -12.84 14.43
CA ARG A 229 -8.11 -13.80 14.08
C ARG A 229 -8.75 -13.50 12.73
N VAL A 230 -8.44 -12.35 12.17
CA VAL A 230 -8.91 -11.94 10.83
C VAL A 230 -8.31 -12.88 9.78
N PRO A 231 -9.08 -13.42 8.84
CA PRO A 231 -8.55 -14.19 7.71
C PRO A 231 -7.53 -13.39 6.91
N VAL A 232 -6.42 -14.01 6.54
CA VAL A 232 -5.32 -13.35 5.81
C VAL A 232 -4.92 -14.15 4.57
N LEU A 233 -4.85 -13.48 3.43
CA LEU A 233 -4.08 -13.94 2.27
C LEU A 233 -2.78 -13.15 2.21
N ALA A 234 -1.65 -13.81 2.34
CA ALA A 234 -0.33 -13.21 2.20
C ALA A 234 0.33 -13.69 0.90
N ILE A 235 0.54 -12.79 -0.05
CA ILE A 235 1.26 -13.02 -1.30
C ILE A 235 2.66 -12.44 -1.14
N ILE A 236 3.67 -13.31 -1.18
CA ILE A 236 5.09 -12.96 -1.02
C ILE A 236 5.76 -13.04 -2.40
N ALA A 237 6.36 -11.96 -2.84
CA ALA A 237 7.07 -11.91 -4.10
C ALA A 237 8.42 -12.67 -3.99
N GLY A 238 8.61 -13.68 -4.83
CA GLY A 238 9.78 -14.57 -4.78
C GLY A 238 11.10 -13.87 -5.17
N ARG A 239 11.02 -12.80 -5.96
CA ARG A 239 12.16 -11.97 -6.39
C ARG A 239 12.26 -10.66 -5.61
N SER A 240 11.51 -10.52 -4.53
CA SER A 240 11.53 -9.33 -3.68
C SER A 240 12.94 -9.04 -3.15
N VAL A 241 13.31 -7.77 -3.16
CA VAL A 241 14.57 -7.30 -2.55
C VAL A 241 14.37 -6.68 -1.17
N ILE A 242 13.10 -6.43 -0.78
CA ILE A 242 12.78 -5.79 0.51
C ILE A 242 12.78 -6.78 1.69
N HIS A 243 12.78 -8.07 1.41
CA HIS A 243 12.94 -9.13 2.42
C HIS A 243 13.43 -10.43 1.77
N ASP A 244 13.82 -11.40 2.59
CA ASP A 244 14.01 -12.78 2.16
C ASP A 244 12.64 -13.45 2.04
N ALA A 245 12.25 -13.81 0.83
CA ALA A 245 10.92 -14.35 0.52
C ALA A 245 10.65 -15.68 1.25
N SER A 246 11.64 -16.58 1.32
CA SER A 246 11.52 -17.87 2.00
C SER A 246 11.32 -17.70 3.50
N ARG A 247 12.10 -16.81 4.11
CA ARG A 247 11.97 -16.46 5.53
C ARG A 247 10.66 -15.77 5.83
N ALA A 248 10.21 -14.83 4.97
CA ALA A 248 8.94 -14.15 5.13
C ALA A 248 7.76 -15.13 5.08
N ALA A 249 7.75 -16.02 4.09
CA ALA A 249 6.71 -17.04 3.94
C ALA A 249 6.70 -18.04 5.11
N ALA A 250 7.88 -18.52 5.54
CA ALA A 250 7.99 -19.42 6.69
C ALA A 250 7.46 -18.76 7.97
N THR A 251 7.85 -17.50 8.22
CA THR A 251 7.31 -16.73 9.35
C THR A 251 5.81 -16.57 9.26
N ALA A 252 5.28 -16.13 8.11
CA ALA A 252 3.85 -15.93 7.92
C ALA A 252 3.06 -17.21 8.22
N ARG A 253 3.49 -18.37 7.67
CA ARG A 253 2.86 -19.67 7.92
C ARG A 253 2.91 -20.09 9.40
N SER A 254 3.95 -19.71 10.13
CA SER A 254 4.10 -20.08 11.56
C SER A 254 3.29 -19.23 12.52
N VAL A 255 2.83 -18.04 12.08
CA VAL A 255 2.15 -17.08 12.96
C VAL A 255 0.70 -16.81 12.61
N LEU A 256 0.29 -17.01 11.37
CA LEU A 256 -1.08 -16.73 10.89
C LEU A 256 -1.95 -17.98 11.04
N SER A 257 -2.80 -18.03 12.07
CA SER A 257 -3.68 -19.19 12.33
C SER A 257 -4.81 -19.36 11.31
N ALA A 258 -5.27 -18.26 10.71
CA ALA A 258 -6.28 -18.22 9.65
C ALA A 258 -5.68 -17.64 8.35
N GLY A 259 -4.43 -18.02 8.05
CA GLY A 259 -3.67 -17.48 6.94
C GLY A 259 -3.49 -18.46 5.78
N GLN A 260 -3.67 -17.92 4.57
CA GLN A 260 -3.21 -18.55 3.33
C GLN A 260 -1.94 -17.80 2.91
N VAL A 261 -0.83 -18.52 2.73
CA VAL A 261 0.49 -17.93 2.44
C VAL A 261 1.05 -18.51 1.15
N GLU A 262 1.20 -17.65 0.17
CA GLU A 262 1.70 -17.98 -1.15
C GLU A 262 3.03 -17.28 -1.43
N VAL A 263 3.93 -17.97 -2.12
CA VAL A 263 5.11 -17.37 -2.73
C VAL A 263 4.90 -17.39 -4.23
N TRP A 264 4.97 -16.23 -4.85
CA TRP A 264 4.89 -16.10 -6.30
C TRP A 264 6.33 -16.01 -6.86
N PRO A 265 6.91 -17.11 -7.39
CA PRO A 265 8.35 -17.18 -7.63
C PRO A 265 8.86 -16.17 -8.66
N ARG A 266 8.02 -15.79 -9.62
CA ARG A 266 8.37 -14.84 -10.69
C ARG A 266 8.12 -13.39 -10.32
N ALA A 267 7.31 -13.12 -9.28
CA ALA A 267 6.94 -11.79 -8.89
C ALA A 267 8.10 -11.04 -8.22
N SER A 268 8.27 -9.78 -8.59
CA SER A 268 9.12 -8.82 -7.89
C SER A 268 8.31 -7.98 -6.89
N HIS A 269 8.92 -6.97 -6.27
CA HIS A 269 8.19 -6.04 -5.40
C HIS A 269 7.16 -5.18 -6.18
N ALA A 270 7.25 -5.12 -7.52
CA ALA A 270 6.26 -4.47 -8.38
C ALA A 270 5.08 -5.39 -8.76
N VAL A 271 4.80 -6.40 -7.98
CA VAL A 271 3.86 -7.48 -8.24
C VAL A 271 2.46 -7.00 -8.67
N THR A 272 2.00 -5.85 -8.19
CA THR A 272 0.68 -5.27 -8.56
C THR A 272 0.62 -4.84 -10.04
N GLY A 273 1.73 -4.42 -10.62
CA GLY A 273 1.83 -4.12 -12.05
C GLY A 273 2.23 -5.35 -12.90
N GLU A 274 2.98 -6.30 -12.31
CA GLU A 274 3.41 -7.50 -13.03
C GLU A 274 2.30 -8.55 -13.21
N PHE A 275 1.37 -8.65 -12.26
CA PHE A 275 0.38 -9.73 -12.18
C PHE A 275 -1.02 -9.23 -11.77
N PRO A 276 -1.57 -8.19 -12.43
CA PRO A 276 -2.84 -7.58 -12.03
C PRO A 276 -4.03 -8.55 -12.12
N ASP A 277 -4.09 -9.37 -13.18
CA ASP A 277 -5.19 -10.32 -13.40
C ASP A 277 -5.13 -11.49 -12.41
N GLU A 278 -3.93 -12.01 -12.13
CA GLU A 278 -3.73 -13.08 -11.16
C GLU A 278 -4.06 -12.60 -9.74
N ILE A 279 -3.73 -11.35 -9.40
CA ILE A 279 -4.14 -10.74 -8.13
C ILE A 279 -5.66 -10.66 -8.04
N ALA A 280 -6.31 -10.16 -9.08
CA ALA A 280 -7.78 -10.05 -9.10
C ALA A 280 -8.46 -11.42 -8.96
N ALA A 281 -8.02 -12.43 -9.71
CA ALA A 281 -8.55 -13.78 -9.64
C ALA A 281 -8.34 -14.40 -8.25
N ARG A 282 -7.12 -14.32 -7.73
CA ARG A 282 -6.77 -14.96 -6.47
C ARG A 282 -7.42 -14.29 -5.26
N THR A 283 -7.52 -12.96 -5.26
CA THR A 283 -8.20 -12.23 -4.20
C THR A 283 -9.70 -12.48 -4.23
N SER A 284 -10.31 -12.55 -5.41
CA SER A 284 -11.74 -12.87 -5.57
C SER A 284 -12.07 -14.25 -5.00
N GLU A 285 -11.26 -15.27 -5.30
CA GLU A 285 -11.40 -16.62 -4.74
C GLU A 285 -11.31 -16.61 -3.21
N PHE A 286 -10.31 -15.93 -2.67
CA PHE A 286 -10.11 -15.81 -1.21
C PHE A 286 -11.33 -15.14 -0.54
N TRP A 287 -11.78 -14.02 -1.05
CA TRP A 287 -12.92 -13.29 -0.50
C TRP A 287 -14.22 -14.06 -0.60
N ALA A 288 -14.45 -14.78 -1.71
CA ALA A 288 -15.61 -15.66 -1.82
C ALA A 288 -15.63 -16.76 -0.73
N GLY A 289 -14.45 -17.17 -0.27
CA GLY A 289 -14.33 -18.09 0.88
C GLY A 289 -14.65 -17.44 2.23
N VAL A 290 -14.33 -16.15 2.39
CA VAL A 290 -14.56 -15.39 3.63
C VAL A 290 -16.02 -14.92 3.76
N ASP A 291 -16.67 -14.57 2.65
CA ASP A 291 -18.02 -14.02 2.62
C ASP A 291 -19.12 -15.09 2.72
N ARG A 292 -18.75 -16.39 2.71
CA ARG A 292 -19.65 -17.52 2.99
C ARG A 292 -19.87 -17.71 4.48
#